data_ecb9d2063947b61f96179219de3d6391
#
_entry.id   ecb9d2063947b61f96179219de3d6391
#
_cell.length_a   1.000
_cell.length_b   1.000
_cell.length_c   1.000
_cell.angle_alpha   90.00
_cell.angle_beta   90.00
_cell.angle_gamma   90.00
#
_symmetry.space_group_name_H-M   'P 1'
#
loop_
_entity.id
_entity.type
_entity.pdbx_description
1 polymer ?
#
loop_
_entity_poly.entity_id
_entity_poly.type
_entity_poly.pdbx_seq_one_letter_code
_entity_poly.pdbx_strand_id
1 'polypeptide(L)'
;MATNVDFLAKPGPGAVRVMSYNVNWDSIFPPLDEENHDLRSASRGMAFRRIVAAVQPDIVCLQEINPERDPQQVGDILAEVLSPEGDETWTATSTRDSVIASRFPVVASGFELPAPAFPLELAQAAALIDLPDEAYGALDVYVVCAHFKAGGNTYDVLLRQRQADVVMSHVGDALTPTGNLDLAPGTPLILLGDFNIYETDPAHHLTTLLTGDIENEEQYGPDVDPDWDGTALADVLPSHSGLGQMFYTWRNDAAPQDPGILDRIIYSDSALVMENAFILNTKLIAAEPLEGAGLREEDVLLNPQTGDYDHLPLVVDFALASGR
;
A
#
# COMPACT_ATOMS: atom_id res chain seq x y z
N MET A 1 -13.90 14.06 -18.02
CA MET A 1 -13.62 12.64 -18.04
C MET A 1 -12.29 12.42 -18.76
N ALA A 2 -11.44 11.54 -18.25
CA ALA A 2 -10.22 11.14 -18.96
C ALA A 2 -10.61 10.49 -20.29
N THR A 3 -9.89 10.83 -21.36
CA THR A 3 -10.17 10.33 -22.71
C THR A 3 -9.32 9.10 -23.08
N ASN A 4 -8.47 8.67 -22.16
CA ASN A 4 -7.43 7.68 -22.42
C ASN A 4 -7.08 6.95 -21.09
N VAL A 5 -6.53 5.75 -21.19
CA VAL A 5 -6.04 4.90 -20.08
C VAL A 5 -4.53 4.65 -20.15
N ASP A 6 -3.77 5.50 -20.85
CA ASP A 6 -2.32 5.32 -21.02
C ASP A 6 -1.57 5.32 -19.69
N PHE A 7 -2.14 5.95 -18.65
CA PHE A 7 -1.60 5.92 -17.29
C PHE A 7 -1.55 4.49 -16.70
N LEU A 8 -2.34 3.53 -17.22
CA LEU A 8 -2.27 2.12 -16.82
C LEU A 8 -1.06 1.39 -17.41
N ALA A 9 -0.47 1.91 -18.49
CA ALA A 9 0.68 1.27 -19.11
C ALA A 9 1.89 1.34 -18.16
N LYS A 10 2.59 0.19 -17.97
CA LYS A 10 3.86 0.20 -17.24
C LYS A 10 4.91 0.93 -18.09
N PRO A 11 5.79 1.76 -17.48
CA PRO A 11 6.82 2.50 -18.20
C PRO A 11 7.83 1.62 -18.93
N GLY A 12 8.14 0.44 -18.38
CA GLY A 12 9.08 -0.51 -18.98
C GLY A 12 9.20 -1.82 -18.19
N PRO A 13 9.95 -2.80 -18.71
CA PRO A 13 10.10 -4.11 -18.08
C PRO A 13 10.90 -4.08 -16.77
N GLY A 14 11.67 -3.00 -16.52
CA GLY A 14 12.41 -2.81 -15.27
C GLY A 14 11.64 -2.00 -14.22
N ALA A 15 10.35 -1.71 -14.44
CA ALA A 15 9.54 -1.03 -13.46
C ALA A 15 8.81 -2.02 -12.56
N VAL A 16 8.93 -1.84 -11.24
CA VAL A 16 8.13 -2.55 -10.23
C VAL A 16 6.88 -1.75 -9.95
N ARG A 17 5.71 -2.31 -10.21
CA ARG A 17 4.42 -1.69 -9.92
C ARG A 17 3.91 -2.10 -8.55
N VAL A 18 3.70 -1.12 -7.71
CA VAL A 18 3.16 -1.29 -6.35
C VAL A 18 1.77 -0.69 -6.28
N MET A 19 0.83 -1.41 -5.66
CA MET A 19 -0.54 -0.95 -5.43
C MET A 19 -0.88 -1.01 -3.95
N SER A 20 -1.42 0.09 -3.40
CA SER A 20 -2.06 0.14 -2.09
C SER A 20 -3.56 0.29 -2.24
N TYR A 21 -4.35 -0.47 -1.49
CA TYR A 21 -5.80 -0.37 -1.52
C TYR A 21 -6.44 -0.85 -0.21
N ASN A 22 -7.09 0.06 0.51
CA ASN A 22 -8.00 -0.30 1.58
C ASN A 22 -9.30 -0.85 0.94
N VAL A 23 -9.64 -2.11 1.24
CA VAL A 23 -10.74 -2.81 0.58
C VAL A 23 -12.05 -2.78 1.36
N ASN A 24 -12.15 -1.95 2.37
CA ASN A 24 -13.32 -1.76 3.21
C ASN A 24 -13.80 -3.09 3.84
N TRP A 25 -13.18 -3.43 4.96
CA TRP A 25 -13.61 -4.51 5.83
C TRP A 25 -13.88 -5.85 5.14
N ASP A 26 -12.83 -6.40 4.51
CA ASP A 26 -12.87 -7.73 3.87
C ASP A 26 -13.85 -7.84 2.69
N SER A 27 -14.34 -6.73 2.15
CA SER A 27 -15.46 -6.69 1.18
C SER A 27 -15.20 -7.39 -0.15
N ILE A 28 -13.94 -7.69 -0.45
CA ILE A 28 -13.54 -8.43 -1.67
C ILE A 28 -13.73 -9.94 -1.52
N PHE A 29 -13.99 -10.42 -0.30
CA PHE A 29 -14.20 -11.81 0.01
C PHE A 29 -15.67 -12.09 0.40
N PRO A 30 -16.16 -13.32 0.26
CA PRO A 30 -17.39 -13.74 0.90
C PRO A 30 -17.20 -13.78 2.44
N PRO A 31 -18.29 -13.64 3.23
CA PRO A 31 -18.24 -13.80 4.68
C PRO A 31 -17.56 -15.11 5.09
N LEU A 32 -16.80 -15.10 6.21
CA LEU A 32 -16.06 -16.29 6.69
C LEU A 32 -16.96 -17.46 7.09
N ASP A 33 -18.19 -17.19 7.48
CA ASP A 33 -19.19 -18.18 7.90
C ASP A 33 -20.01 -18.78 6.75
N GLU A 34 -19.82 -18.33 5.52
CA GLU A 34 -20.45 -18.93 4.35
C GLU A 34 -19.65 -20.16 3.88
N GLU A 35 -20.36 -21.30 3.70
CA GLU A 35 -19.77 -22.53 3.12
C GLU A 35 -19.26 -22.32 1.68
N ASN A 36 -19.76 -21.26 1.01
CA ASN A 36 -19.38 -20.92 -0.36
C ASN A 36 -18.24 -19.91 -0.36
N HIS A 37 -17.02 -20.39 -0.46
CA HIS A 37 -15.81 -19.56 -0.60
C HIS A 37 -15.58 -19.08 -2.04
N ASP A 38 -16.59 -19.10 -2.92
CA ASP A 38 -16.46 -18.57 -4.26
C ASP A 38 -16.38 -17.04 -4.22
N LEU A 39 -15.16 -16.53 -4.32
CA LEU A 39 -14.82 -15.11 -4.36
C LEU A 39 -15.59 -14.32 -5.45
N ARG A 40 -16.15 -15.04 -6.44
CA ARG A 40 -17.00 -14.45 -7.49
C ARG A 40 -18.39 -14.10 -6.99
N SER A 41 -18.81 -14.58 -5.83
CA SER A 41 -20.11 -14.26 -5.25
C SER A 41 -20.16 -12.86 -4.62
N ALA A 42 -19.02 -12.32 -4.21
CA ALA A 42 -18.93 -10.96 -3.68
C ALA A 42 -18.85 -9.94 -4.83
N SER A 43 -19.74 -8.97 -4.86
CA SER A 43 -19.76 -7.92 -5.91
C SER A 43 -18.46 -7.11 -5.94
N ARG A 44 -17.87 -6.83 -4.79
CA ARG A 44 -16.58 -6.15 -4.64
C ARG A 44 -15.41 -7.05 -5.05
N GLY A 45 -15.50 -8.36 -4.84
CA GLY A 45 -14.50 -9.32 -5.32
C GLY A 45 -14.34 -9.30 -6.85
N MET A 46 -15.44 -9.20 -7.59
CA MET A 46 -15.40 -9.07 -9.05
C MET A 46 -14.85 -7.72 -9.51
N ALA A 47 -15.15 -6.63 -8.80
CA ALA A 47 -14.58 -5.32 -9.05
C ALA A 47 -13.06 -5.32 -8.79
N PHE A 48 -12.62 -5.87 -7.66
CA PHE A 48 -11.21 -6.03 -7.34
C PHE A 48 -10.44 -6.82 -8.41
N ARG A 49 -11.00 -7.93 -8.90
CA ARG A 49 -10.40 -8.72 -9.98
C ARG A 49 -10.21 -7.91 -11.27
N ARG A 50 -11.19 -7.09 -11.68
CA ARG A 50 -11.05 -6.21 -12.85
C ARG A 50 -10.00 -5.11 -12.62
N ILE A 51 -9.97 -4.51 -11.42
CA ILE A 51 -8.96 -3.54 -11.03
C ILE A 51 -7.55 -4.16 -11.14
N VAL A 52 -7.35 -5.32 -10.52
CA VAL A 52 -6.06 -6.02 -10.56
C VAL A 52 -5.66 -6.39 -11.99
N ALA A 53 -6.59 -6.91 -12.80
CA ALA A 53 -6.34 -7.27 -14.21
C ALA A 53 -5.94 -6.05 -15.06
N ALA A 54 -6.54 -4.88 -14.80
CA ALA A 54 -6.22 -3.65 -15.52
C ALA A 54 -4.94 -2.99 -15.03
N VAL A 55 -4.71 -2.98 -13.71
CA VAL A 55 -3.53 -2.36 -13.08
C VAL A 55 -2.27 -3.20 -13.26
N GLN A 56 -2.38 -4.53 -13.21
CA GLN A 56 -1.25 -5.48 -13.28
C GLN A 56 -0.12 -5.16 -12.30
N PRO A 57 -0.41 -5.10 -10.99
CA PRO A 57 0.61 -4.84 -9.98
C PRO A 57 1.61 -6.00 -9.86
N ASP A 58 2.80 -5.71 -9.34
CA ASP A 58 3.82 -6.70 -8.97
C ASP A 58 3.82 -6.97 -7.47
N ILE A 59 3.49 -5.92 -6.69
CA ILE A 59 3.35 -5.95 -5.24
C ILE A 59 2.04 -5.28 -4.87
N VAL A 60 1.25 -5.91 -3.99
CA VAL A 60 -0.05 -5.40 -3.55
C VAL A 60 -0.07 -5.32 -2.03
N CYS A 61 -0.44 -4.16 -1.51
CA CYS A 61 -0.71 -3.95 -0.10
C CYS A 61 -2.20 -3.65 0.10
N LEU A 62 -2.87 -4.50 0.86
CA LEU A 62 -4.29 -4.34 1.19
C LEU A 62 -4.45 -4.05 2.67
N GLN A 63 -5.38 -3.18 2.99
CA GLN A 63 -5.81 -2.87 4.34
C GLN A 63 -7.27 -3.29 4.54
N GLU A 64 -7.66 -3.48 5.80
CA GLU A 64 -8.97 -3.97 6.19
C GLU A 64 -9.31 -5.39 5.70
N ILE A 65 -8.32 -6.25 5.61
CA ILE A 65 -8.52 -7.69 5.47
C ILE A 65 -8.81 -8.29 6.85
N ASN A 66 -9.80 -9.18 6.94
CA ASN A 66 -10.13 -9.82 8.21
C ASN A 66 -8.91 -10.60 8.77
N PRO A 67 -8.46 -10.32 10.01
CA PRO A 67 -7.29 -10.98 10.61
C PRO A 67 -7.40 -12.50 10.77
N GLU A 68 -8.61 -13.06 10.72
CA GLU A 68 -8.84 -14.52 10.76
C GLU A 68 -8.66 -15.19 9.40
N ARG A 69 -8.48 -14.41 8.33
CA ARG A 69 -8.30 -14.92 6.99
C ARG A 69 -6.85 -15.30 6.74
N ASP A 70 -6.64 -16.43 6.07
CA ASP A 70 -5.32 -16.77 5.56
C ASP A 70 -4.89 -15.74 4.50
N PRO A 71 -3.79 -14.98 4.71
CA PRO A 71 -3.33 -13.99 3.76
C PRO A 71 -3.04 -14.59 2.37
N GLN A 72 -2.69 -15.88 2.28
CA GLN A 72 -2.44 -16.54 1.00
C GLN A 72 -3.68 -16.55 0.09
N GLN A 73 -4.89 -16.40 0.62
CA GLN A 73 -6.10 -16.23 -0.21
C GLN A 73 -6.04 -14.98 -1.10
N VAL A 74 -5.34 -13.91 -0.66
CA VAL A 74 -5.06 -12.73 -1.51
C VAL A 74 -4.09 -13.12 -2.63
N GLY A 75 -3.00 -13.81 -2.30
CA GLY A 75 -2.05 -14.33 -3.28
C GLY A 75 -2.72 -15.22 -4.34
N ASP A 76 -3.62 -16.10 -3.91
CA ASP A 76 -4.36 -17.01 -4.81
C ASP A 76 -5.27 -16.25 -5.79
N ILE A 77 -5.93 -15.17 -5.34
CA ILE A 77 -6.72 -14.30 -6.24
C ILE A 77 -5.81 -13.64 -7.27
N LEU A 78 -4.67 -13.10 -6.84
CA LEU A 78 -3.72 -12.43 -7.72
C LEU A 78 -3.15 -13.39 -8.75
N ALA A 79 -2.77 -14.61 -8.34
CA ALA A 79 -2.32 -15.66 -9.23
C ALA A 79 -3.40 -16.03 -10.26
N GLU A 80 -4.65 -16.26 -9.83
CA GLU A 80 -5.75 -16.60 -10.73
C GLU A 80 -6.01 -15.50 -11.77
N VAL A 81 -5.87 -14.24 -11.40
CA VAL A 81 -6.17 -13.10 -12.29
C VAL A 81 -5.01 -12.75 -13.21
N LEU A 82 -3.78 -12.75 -12.67
CA LEU A 82 -2.59 -12.23 -13.35
C LEU A 82 -1.75 -13.32 -14.01
N SER A 83 -1.85 -14.57 -13.54
CA SER A 83 -1.10 -15.72 -14.04
C SER A 83 -2.02 -16.92 -14.26
N PRO A 84 -3.06 -16.82 -15.13
CA PRO A 84 -4.09 -17.85 -15.29
C PRO A 84 -3.53 -19.17 -15.84
N GLU A 85 -2.35 -19.18 -16.46
CA GLU A 85 -1.66 -20.39 -16.94
C GLU A 85 -0.84 -21.07 -15.83
N GLY A 86 -0.75 -20.45 -14.65
CA GLY A 86 -0.14 -21.03 -13.44
C GLY A 86 1.40 -21.05 -13.45
N ASP A 87 2.01 -20.19 -14.24
CA ASP A 87 3.46 -20.05 -14.41
C ASP A 87 4.10 -19.10 -13.36
N GLU A 88 3.30 -18.30 -12.67
CA GLU A 88 3.75 -17.47 -11.55
C GLU A 88 3.06 -17.85 -10.24
N THR A 89 3.81 -17.83 -9.14
CA THR A 89 3.28 -18.02 -7.79
C THR A 89 3.28 -16.69 -7.06
N TRP A 90 2.14 -16.34 -6.48
CA TRP A 90 2.01 -15.22 -5.59
C TRP A 90 2.11 -15.70 -4.15
N THR A 91 2.89 -14.98 -3.34
CA THR A 91 3.02 -15.22 -1.90
C THR A 91 2.45 -14.05 -1.13
N ALA A 92 1.85 -14.32 0.02
CA ALA A 92 1.31 -13.26 0.84
C ALA A 92 1.64 -13.45 2.32
N THR A 93 1.82 -12.33 3.03
CA THR A 93 2.02 -12.26 4.48
C THR A 93 1.13 -11.18 5.07
N SER A 94 0.83 -11.28 6.36
CA SER A 94 -0.02 -10.28 7.03
C SER A 94 0.41 -10.03 8.46
N THR A 95 0.04 -8.86 8.95
CA THR A 95 -0.01 -8.52 10.38
C THR A 95 -1.29 -7.75 10.62
N ARG A 96 -2.15 -8.24 11.56
CA ARG A 96 -3.49 -7.72 11.77
C ARG A 96 -4.32 -7.80 10.50
N ASP A 97 -4.79 -6.64 10.03
CA ASP A 97 -5.66 -6.45 8.87
C ASP A 97 -4.93 -5.90 7.64
N SER A 98 -3.60 -5.85 7.70
CA SER A 98 -2.73 -5.43 6.60
C SER A 98 -2.08 -6.64 5.95
N VAL A 99 -2.20 -6.76 4.62
CA VAL A 99 -1.65 -7.86 3.82
C VAL A 99 -0.69 -7.32 2.78
N ILE A 100 0.48 -7.93 2.67
CA ILE A 100 1.42 -7.74 1.56
C ILE A 100 1.40 -9.01 0.71
N ALA A 101 1.10 -8.88 -0.57
CA ALA A 101 1.18 -9.96 -1.55
C ALA A 101 2.13 -9.56 -2.68
N SER A 102 2.97 -10.50 -3.13
CA SER A 102 3.99 -10.28 -4.15
C SER A 102 4.06 -11.45 -5.12
N ARG A 103 4.29 -11.16 -6.40
CA ARG A 103 4.66 -12.18 -7.39
C ARG A 103 6.13 -12.59 -7.29
N PHE A 104 6.92 -11.80 -6.58
CA PHE A 104 8.31 -12.12 -6.27
C PHE A 104 8.42 -12.81 -4.92
N PRO A 105 9.46 -13.64 -4.66
CA PRO A 105 9.61 -14.32 -3.39
C PRO A 105 9.66 -13.37 -2.19
N VAL A 106 8.96 -13.69 -1.11
CA VAL A 106 9.12 -13.03 0.18
C VAL A 106 10.20 -13.78 0.96
N VAL A 107 11.35 -13.16 1.18
CA VAL A 107 12.51 -13.79 1.85
C VAL A 107 12.53 -13.53 3.35
N ALA A 108 11.90 -12.46 3.81
CA ALA A 108 11.65 -12.20 5.23
C ALA A 108 10.32 -11.47 5.40
N SER A 109 9.61 -11.75 6.46
CA SER A 109 8.35 -11.08 6.80
C SER A 109 8.14 -11.00 8.29
N GLY A 110 7.26 -10.12 8.70
CA GLY A 110 6.92 -9.84 10.09
C GLY A 110 7.39 -8.46 10.51
N PHE A 111 6.68 -7.90 11.47
CA PHE A 111 7.03 -6.64 12.08
C PHE A 111 7.64 -6.96 13.43
N GLU A 112 8.91 -7.37 13.43
CA GLU A 112 9.64 -7.70 14.65
C GLU A 112 10.11 -6.44 15.34
N LEU A 113 9.30 -5.96 16.26
CA LEU A 113 9.70 -4.88 17.15
C LEU A 113 10.65 -5.41 18.21
N PRO A 114 11.67 -4.64 18.65
CA PRO A 114 12.46 -5.00 19.80
C PRO A 114 11.53 -5.21 21.01
N ALA A 115 11.64 -6.37 21.68
CA ALA A 115 10.80 -6.74 22.83
C ALA A 115 11.05 -5.81 24.04
N PRO A 116 10.05 -5.58 24.90
CA PRO A 116 8.78 -6.27 25.01
C PRO A 116 7.68 -5.63 24.17
N ALA A 117 6.89 -6.49 23.59
CA ALA A 117 5.85 -6.23 22.62
C ALA A 117 5.03 -4.95 22.87
N PHE A 118 5.06 -4.07 21.91
CA PHE A 118 4.07 -3.01 21.80
C PHE A 118 2.67 -3.63 21.64
N PRO A 119 1.61 -2.90 22.02
CA PRO A 119 0.25 -3.35 21.79
C PRO A 119 0.05 -3.73 20.32
N LEU A 120 -0.67 -4.82 20.05
CA LEU A 120 -0.92 -5.31 18.68
C LEU A 120 -1.50 -4.24 17.75
N GLU A 121 -2.26 -3.29 18.31
CA GLU A 121 -2.81 -2.15 17.59
C GLU A 121 -1.77 -1.20 16.96
N LEU A 122 -0.50 -1.33 17.36
CA LEU A 122 0.62 -0.59 16.76
C LEU A 122 1.32 -1.38 15.64
N ALA A 123 1.07 -2.68 15.53
CA ALA A 123 1.75 -3.54 14.56
C ALA A 123 1.28 -3.25 13.11
N GLN A 124 2.24 -3.30 12.19
CA GLN A 124 2.04 -3.17 10.76
C GLN A 124 2.64 -4.39 10.04
N ALA A 125 2.23 -4.67 8.81
CA ALA A 125 2.84 -5.74 8.03
C ALA A 125 4.14 -5.25 7.37
N ALA A 126 5.17 -6.11 7.35
CA ALA A 126 6.41 -5.81 6.64
C ALA A 126 6.96 -7.05 5.94
N ALA A 127 7.62 -6.84 4.80
CA ALA A 127 8.21 -7.91 4.01
C ALA A 127 9.46 -7.42 3.25
N LEU A 128 10.51 -8.24 3.23
CA LEU A 128 11.61 -8.14 2.29
C LEU A 128 11.30 -9.03 1.09
N ILE A 129 11.28 -8.44 -0.09
CA ILE A 129 10.86 -9.07 -1.35
C ILE A 129 12.07 -9.16 -2.27
N ASP A 130 12.41 -10.39 -2.68
CA ASP A 130 13.53 -10.74 -3.56
C ASP A 130 13.18 -10.38 -5.01
N LEU A 131 13.73 -9.27 -5.50
CA LEU A 131 13.58 -8.89 -6.89
C LEU A 131 14.59 -9.65 -7.77
N PRO A 132 14.20 -10.12 -8.98
CA PRO A 132 15.10 -10.82 -9.87
C PRO A 132 16.35 -9.99 -10.23
N ASP A 133 17.54 -10.44 -9.84
CA ASP A 133 18.82 -9.76 -10.05
C ASP A 133 19.07 -9.34 -11.49
N GLU A 134 18.65 -10.17 -12.45
CA GLU A 134 18.85 -9.89 -13.89
C GLU A 134 18.10 -8.63 -14.36
N ALA A 135 16.96 -8.33 -13.73
CA ALA A 135 16.11 -7.19 -14.09
C ALA A 135 16.33 -5.99 -13.18
N TYR A 136 16.64 -6.22 -11.90
CA TYR A 136 16.62 -5.18 -10.87
C TYR A 136 17.95 -5.03 -10.11
N GLY A 137 18.98 -5.82 -10.45
CA GLY A 137 20.24 -5.84 -9.69
C GLY A 137 20.12 -6.67 -8.40
N ALA A 138 21.15 -6.65 -7.57
CA ALA A 138 21.25 -7.50 -6.38
C ALA A 138 20.60 -6.90 -5.13
N LEU A 139 19.67 -5.94 -5.27
CA LEU A 139 18.97 -5.33 -4.16
C LEU A 139 17.52 -5.76 -4.15
N ASP A 140 17.08 -6.26 -3.00
CA ASP A 140 15.69 -6.55 -2.70
C ASP A 140 14.93 -5.27 -2.35
N VAL A 141 13.60 -5.32 -2.28
CA VAL A 141 12.78 -4.20 -1.82
C VAL A 141 12.15 -4.50 -0.47
N TYR A 142 12.29 -3.57 0.47
CA TYR A 142 11.66 -3.66 1.78
C TYR A 142 10.36 -2.87 1.79
N VAL A 143 9.25 -3.54 2.09
CA VAL A 143 7.89 -2.99 2.02
C VAL A 143 7.24 -3.03 3.40
N VAL A 144 6.67 -1.91 3.84
CA VAL A 144 5.84 -1.82 5.04
C VAL A 144 4.43 -1.40 4.65
N CYS A 145 3.45 -2.27 4.88
CA CYS A 145 2.03 -2.02 4.66
C CYS A 145 1.38 -1.55 5.96
N ALA A 146 0.88 -0.33 5.98
CA ALA A 146 0.33 0.30 7.17
C ALA A 146 -1.19 0.46 7.10
N HIS A 147 -1.86 0.24 8.25
CA HIS A 147 -3.22 0.69 8.50
C HIS A 147 -3.27 1.36 9.87
N PHE A 148 -3.28 2.70 9.88
CA PHE A 148 -3.28 3.47 11.10
C PHE A 148 -4.70 3.67 11.63
N LYS A 149 -4.79 4.12 12.87
CA LYS A 149 -6.05 4.29 13.59
C LYS A 149 -6.95 5.34 12.90
N ALA A 150 -8.11 4.91 12.43
CA ALA A 150 -9.17 5.80 11.94
C ALA A 150 -9.79 6.64 13.08
N GLY A 151 -10.38 7.77 12.73
CA GLY A 151 -11.14 8.63 13.65
C GLY A 151 -10.42 9.91 14.05
N GLY A 152 -11.17 10.86 14.60
CA GLY A 152 -10.71 12.24 14.87
C GLY A 152 -10.73 12.65 16.34
N ASN A 153 -10.97 11.72 17.29
CA ASN A 153 -10.87 12.09 18.70
C ASN A 153 -9.40 12.09 19.16
N THR A 154 -9.13 12.70 20.32
CA THR A 154 -7.77 12.87 20.84
C THR A 154 -7.01 11.54 21.00
N TYR A 155 -7.70 10.46 21.36
CA TYR A 155 -7.06 9.15 21.48
C TYR A 155 -6.63 8.60 20.10
N ASP A 156 -7.47 8.73 19.08
CA ASP A 156 -7.17 8.27 17.72
C ASP A 156 -5.96 9.01 17.15
N VAL A 157 -5.93 10.35 17.34
CA VAL A 157 -4.81 11.22 16.92
C VAL A 157 -3.50 10.79 17.60
N LEU A 158 -3.53 10.59 18.94
CA LEU A 158 -2.35 10.13 19.69
C LEU A 158 -1.90 8.74 19.27
N LEU A 159 -2.83 7.86 18.93
CA LEU A 159 -2.51 6.51 18.50
C LEU A 159 -1.82 6.50 17.13
N ARG A 160 -2.25 7.35 16.19
CA ARG A 160 -1.58 7.52 14.89
C ARG A 160 -0.12 7.98 15.05
N GLN A 161 0.14 8.93 15.97
CA GLN A 161 1.52 9.31 16.24
C GLN A 161 2.36 8.13 16.76
N ARG A 162 1.83 7.37 17.71
CA ARG A 162 2.52 6.17 18.22
C ARG A 162 2.76 5.13 17.12
N GLN A 163 1.83 4.99 16.18
CA GLN A 163 2.00 4.09 15.04
C GLN A 163 3.10 4.60 14.11
N ALA A 164 3.20 5.92 13.88
CA ALA A 164 4.29 6.51 13.12
C ALA A 164 5.65 6.30 13.81
N ASP A 165 5.73 6.57 15.12
CA ASP A 165 6.95 6.34 15.94
C ASP A 165 7.41 4.88 15.86
N VAL A 166 6.47 3.92 15.98
CA VAL A 166 6.74 2.48 15.88
C VAL A 166 7.25 2.09 14.50
N VAL A 167 6.65 2.62 13.44
CA VAL A 167 7.11 2.35 12.06
C VAL A 167 8.53 2.85 11.88
N MET A 168 8.84 4.06 12.34
CA MET A 168 10.20 4.61 12.20
C MET A 168 11.21 3.93 13.10
N SER A 169 10.85 3.54 14.32
CA SER A 169 11.68 2.70 15.19
C SER A 169 12.05 1.37 14.50
N HIS A 170 11.08 0.74 13.84
CA HIS A 170 11.30 -0.49 13.09
C HIS A 170 12.19 -0.26 11.85
N VAL A 171 11.96 0.82 11.11
CA VAL A 171 12.82 1.20 9.97
C VAL A 171 14.26 1.43 10.46
N GLY A 172 14.45 2.13 11.58
CA GLY A 172 15.77 2.35 12.16
C GLY A 172 16.49 1.06 12.55
N ASP A 173 15.76 0.08 13.13
CA ASP A 173 16.31 -1.25 13.42
C ASP A 173 16.72 -1.97 12.12
N ALA A 174 15.87 -1.93 11.10
CA ALA A 174 16.12 -2.60 9.82
C ALA A 174 17.32 -1.99 9.04
N LEU A 175 17.54 -0.69 9.15
CA LEU A 175 18.66 0.02 8.51
C LEU A 175 19.97 -0.07 9.32
N THR A 176 19.89 -0.48 10.58
CA THR A 176 21.06 -0.55 11.47
C THR A 176 21.74 -1.92 11.35
N PRO A 177 23.06 -1.99 11.03
CA PRO A 177 23.78 -3.26 11.03
C PRO A 177 23.67 -3.95 12.40
N THR A 178 23.36 -5.25 12.39
CA THR A 178 23.08 -6.07 13.59
C THR A 178 21.70 -5.83 14.23
N GLY A 179 20.77 -5.15 13.57
CA GLY A 179 19.35 -5.13 13.91
C GLY A 179 18.69 -6.52 13.77
N ASN A 180 17.41 -6.60 14.08
CA ASN A 180 16.66 -7.86 13.91
C ASN A 180 16.48 -8.21 12.42
N LEU A 181 16.38 -7.19 11.57
CA LEU A 181 16.39 -7.30 10.11
C LEU A 181 17.54 -6.44 9.58
N ASP A 182 18.64 -7.07 9.17
CA ASP A 182 19.83 -6.37 8.69
C ASP A 182 19.72 -6.16 7.17
N LEU A 183 19.15 -5.03 6.75
CA LEU A 183 19.02 -4.70 5.33
C LEU A 183 20.37 -4.31 4.74
N ALA A 184 20.66 -4.81 3.55
CA ALA A 184 21.83 -4.39 2.80
C ALA A 184 21.78 -2.87 2.53
N PRO A 185 22.93 -2.14 2.64
CA PRO A 185 22.95 -0.73 2.32
C PRO A 185 22.43 -0.44 0.91
N GLY A 186 21.51 0.50 0.78
CA GLY A 186 20.85 0.85 -0.47
C GLY A 186 19.61 0.01 -0.78
N THR A 187 19.18 -0.90 0.10
CA THR A 187 17.89 -1.61 -0.06
C THR A 187 16.75 -0.60 -0.19
N PRO A 188 15.99 -0.61 -1.30
CA PRO A 188 14.82 0.24 -1.46
C PRO A 188 13.80 0.04 -0.34
N LEU A 189 13.30 1.14 0.25
CA LEU A 189 12.26 1.15 1.26
C LEU A 189 10.98 1.75 0.67
N ILE A 190 9.84 1.09 0.91
CA ILE A 190 8.51 1.59 0.57
C ILE A 190 7.59 1.43 1.78
N LEU A 191 7.10 2.56 2.31
CA LEU A 191 6.04 2.61 3.31
C LEU A 191 4.74 2.96 2.58
N LEU A 192 3.70 2.14 2.69
CA LEU A 192 2.46 2.41 1.99
C LEU A 192 1.24 1.90 2.77
N GLY A 193 0.09 2.45 2.47
CA GLY A 193 -1.17 2.02 3.08
C GLY A 193 -2.08 3.19 3.44
N ASP A 194 -3.08 2.87 4.24
CA ASP A 194 -4.00 3.82 4.85
C ASP A 194 -3.42 4.34 6.17
N PHE A 195 -2.77 5.47 6.12
CA PHE A 195 -2.20 6.11 7.33
C PHE A 195 -3.24 6.87 8.14
N ASN A 196 -4.45 7.07 7.61
CA ASN A 196 -5.53 7.80 8.29
C ASN A 196 -5.10 9.18 8.85
N ILE A 197 -4.05 9.79 8.25
CA ILE A 197 -3.55 11.11 8.63
C ILE A 197 -4.38 12.16 7.91
N TYR A 198 -5.24 12.84 8.67
CA TYR A 198 -6.10 13.91 8.16
C TYR A 198 -5.34 15.24 8.08
N GLU A 199 -5.75 16.13 7.16
CA GLU A 199 -5.18 17.47 7.04
C GLU A 199 -5.28 18.30 8.34
N THR A 200 -6.26 17.97 9.20
CA THR A 200 -6.47 18.60 10.52
C THR A 200 -5.60 18.00 11.62
N ASP A 201 -4.90 16.91 11.36
CA ASP A 201 -4.00 16.31 12.32
C ASP A 201 -2.73 17.16 12.50
N PRO A 202 -2.02 17.00 13.62
CA PRO A 202 -0.73 17.61 13.79
C PRO A 202 0.24 17.21 12.64
N ALA A 203 0.94 18.21 12.08
CA ALA A 203 1.84 18.01 10.94
C ALA A 203 2.97 16.99 11.24
N HIS A 204 3.33 16.80 12.51
CA HIS A 204 4.41 15.88 12.90
C HIS A 204 4.09 14.41 12.63
N HIS A 205 2.83 13.97 12.53
CA HIS A 205 2.51 12.59 12.15
C HIS A 205 3.14 12.19 10.81
N LEU A 206 2.96 13.04 9.80
CA LEU A 206 3.57 12.82 8.49
C LEU A 206 5.07 13.13 8.52
N THR A 207 5.49 14.15 9.28
CA THR A 207 6.90 14.49 9.43
C THR A 207 7.69 13.31 10.00
N THR A 208 7.20 12.65 11.04
CA THR A 208 7.83 11.44 11.60
C THR A 208 8.06 10.39 10.52
N LEU A 209 7.04 10.09 9.70
CA LEU A 209 7.17 9.10 8.62
C LEU A 209 8.15 9.50 7.52
N LEU A 210 8.31 10.80 7.26
CA LEU A 210 9.20 11.28 6.21
C LEU A 210 10.63 11.45 6.68
N THR A 211 10.82 11.95 7.90
CA THR A 211 12.15 12.37 8.38
C THR A 211 12.75 11.45 9.44
N GLY A 212 11.95 10.53 10.01
CA GLY A 212 12.38 9.70 11.12
C GLY A 212 12.45 10.42 12.47
N ASP A 213 11.87 11.62 12.60
CA ASP A 213 11.78 12.40 13.84
C ASP A 213 10.75 11.76 14.78
N ILE A 214 11.22 10.91 15.70
CA ILE A 214 10.38 10.13 16.63
C ILE A 214 9.93 11.02 17.78
N GLU A 215 8.61 11.25 17.92
CA GLU A 215 8.04 12.13 18.95
C GLU A 215 8.28 11.61 20.38
N ASN A 216 8.24 10.29 20.58
CA ASN A 216 8.45 9.69 21.90
C ASN A 216 9.68 8.78 21.92
N GLU A 217 10.86 9.39 21.85
CA GLU A 217 12.14 8.70 21.87
C GLU A 217 12.38 7.85 23.15
N GLU A 218 11.80 8.24 24.28
CA GLU A 218 11.93 7.45 25.53
C GLU A 218 11.33 6.05 25.37
N GLN A 219 10.26 5.93 24.60
CA GLN A 219 9.54 4.68 24.40
C GLN A 219 9.95 3.94 23.13
N TYR A 220 10.23 4.65 22.04
CA TYR A 220 10.40 4.07 20.72
C TYR A 220 11.82 4.16 20.16
N GLY A 221 12.75 4.75 20.90
CA GLY A 221 14.14 4.93 20.50
C GLY A 221 14.41 6.29 19.87
N PRO A 222 15.68 6.57 19.56
CA PRO A 222 16.08 7.86 19.00
C PRO A 222 15.59 8.03 17.57
N ASP A 223 15.65 9.28 17.08
CA ASP A 223 15.46 9.61 15.67
C ASP A 223 16.31 8.76 14.75
N VAL A 224 15.80 8.53 13.54
CA VAL A 224 16.46 7.73 12.53
C VAL A 224 16.63 8.53 11.23
N ASP A 225 17.69 8.24 10.49
CA ASP A 225 17.84 8.69 9.11
C ASP A 225 17.19 7.62 8.20
N PRO A 226 15.96 7.83 7.69
CA PRO A 226 15.19 6.77 7.05
C PRO A 226 15.58 6.51 5.59
N ASP A 227 16.35 7.41 4.97
CA ASP A 227 16.90 7.21 3.64
C ASP A 227 18.43 7.01 3.70
N TRP A 228 18.96 6.23 2.77
CA TRP A 228 20.38 5.86 2.73
C TRP A 228 21.35 7.01 2.49
N ASP A 229 20.88 8.14 1.96
CA ASP A 229 21.71 9.33 1.74
C ASP A 229 21.55 10.39 2.83
N GLY A 230 20.80 10.08 3.90
CA GLY A 230 20.57 10.96 5.06
C GLY A 230 19.56 12.08 4.75
N THR A 231 18.73 11.93 3.71
CA THR A 231 17.61 12.83 3.43
C THR A 231 16.29 12.26 3.95
N ALA A 232 15.21 13.04 3.88
CA ALA A 232 13.87 12.57 4.14
C ALA A 232 13.39 11.62 3.03
N LEU A 233 12.52 10.68 3.35
CA LEU A 233 11.79 9.89 2.36
C LEU A 233 10.87 10.79 1.52
N ALA A 234 10.64 10.41 0.26
CA ALA A 234 9.74 11.11 -0.65
C ALA A 234 8.30 10.62 -0.50
N ASP A 235 7.33 11.54 -0.50
CA ASP A 235 5.89 11.24 -0.48
C ASP A 235 5.31 11.37 -1.89
N VAL A 236 4.67 10.32 -2.38
CA VAL A 236 4.02 10.31 -3.70
C VAL A 236 2.66 10.97 -3.59
N LEU A 237 2.46 12.06 -4.35
CA LEU A 237 1.18 12.78 -4.45
C LEU A 237 0.59 12.64 -5.86
N PRO A 238 0.04 11.47 -6.22
CA PRO A 238 -0.48 11.22 -7.55
C PRO A 238 -1.85 11.86 -7.72
N SER A 239 -2.20 12.19 -8.97
CA SER A 239 -3.53 12.64 -9.32
C SER A 239 -4.43 11.49 -9.77
N HIS A 240 -5.75 11.73 -9.74
CA HIS A 240 -6.70 10.79 -10.31
C HIS A 240 -6.46 10.58 -11.82
N SER A 241 -6.72 9.39 -12.26
CA SER A 241 -6.59 8.88 -13.63
C SER A 241 -6.85 9.94 -14.72
N GLY A 242 -5.82 10.67 -15.15
CA GLY A 242 -5.89 11.65 -16.23
C GLY A 242 -6.53 13.01 -15.91
N LEU A 243 -6.93 13.27 -14.67
CA LEU A 243 -7.50 14.57 -14.25
C LEU A 243 -6.59 15.25 -13.23
N GLY A 244 -5.49 15.82 -13.66
CA GLY A 244 -4.38 16.37 -12.88
C GLY A 244 -4.67 17.39 -11.77
N GLN A 245 -5.89 17.44 -11.22
CA GLN A 245 -6.30 18.38 -10.17
C GLN A 245 -7.04 17.74 -8.98
N MET A 246 -7.19 16.42 -8.96
CA MET A 246 -7.81 15.71 -7.83
C MET A 246 -6.82 14.73 -7.26
N PHE A 247 -6.65 14.74 -5.91
CA PHE A 247 -5.60 14.02 -5.19
C PHE A 247 -6.14 13.20 -4.01
N TYR A 248 -7.46 13.26 -3.71
CA TYR A 248 -8.01 12.51 -2.58
C TYR A 248 -7.92 11.00 -2.86
N THR A 249 -7.58 10.24 -1.84
CA THR A 249 -7.57 8.77 -1.88
C THR A 249 -8.79 8.20 -1.19
N TRP A 250 -9.41 8.97 -0.30
CA TRP A 250 -10.64 8.65 0.41
C TRP A 250 -11.72 9.71 0.20
N ARG A 251 -12.96 9.25 0.06
CA ARG A 251 -14.14 10.10 -0.03
C ARG A 251 -15.38 9.37 0.47
N ASN A 252 -16.18 10.02 1.28
CA ASN A 252 -17.47 9.50 1.70
C ASN A 252 -18.51 10.63 1.66
N ASP A 253 -19.40 10.61 0.66
CA ASP A 253 -20.39 11.66 0.44
C ASP A 253 -21.49 11.68 1.53
N ALA A 254 -21.62 10.64 2.35
CA ALA A 254 -22.52 10.58 3.49
C ALA A 254 -21.88 11.06 4.81
N ALA A 255 -20.55 11.23 4.84
CA ALA A 255 -19.82 11.71 6.01
C ALA A 255 -19.68 13.25 6.00
N PRO A 256 -19.52 13.88 7.16
CA PRO A 256 -19.30 15.33 7.25
C PRO A 256 -17.87 15.75 6.89
N GLN A 257 -16.94 14.81 6.75
CA GLN A 257 -15.55 15.06 6.42
C GLN A 257 -15.38 15.31 4.92
N ASP A 258 -14.54 16.29 4.56
CA ASP A 258 -14.14 16.50 3.18
C ASP A 258 -13.29 15.33 2.66
N PRO A 259 -13.27 15.08 1.33
CA PRO A 259 -12.37 14.10 0.72
C PRO A 259 -10.90 14.38 1.09
N GLY A 260 -10.17 13.33 1.49
CA GLY A 260 -8.82 13.46 2.03
C GLY A 260 -7.79 12.54 1.37
N ILE A 261 -6.50 12.82 1.62
CA ILE A 261 -5.37 11.98 1.23
C ILE A 261 -5.01 11.12 2.45
N LEU A 262 -5.70 10.00 2.65
CA LEU A 262 -5.48 9.08 3.76
C LEU A 262 -4.50 7.96 3.41
N ASP A 263 -4.55 7.51 2.15
CA ASP A 263 -3.63 6.51 1.63
C ASP A 263 -2.41 7.20 1.02
N ARG A 264 -1.21 6.68 1.33
CA ARG A 264 0.06 7.24 0.85
C ARG A 264 1.01 6.15 0.41
N ILE A 265 1.96 6.51 -0.44
CA ILE A 265 3.17 5.73 -0.73
C ILE A 265 4.36 6.65 -0.49
N ILE A 266 5.18 6.27 0.48
CA ILE A 266 6.39 6.98 0.91
C ILE A 266 7.58 6.06 0.60
N TYR A 267 8.67 6.59 0.03
CA TYR A 267 9.75 5.74 -0.44
C TYR A 267 11.13 6.39 -0.31
N SER A 268 12.18 5.59 -0.29
CA SER A 268 13.57 6.04 -0.32
C SER A 268 13.95 6.48 -1.75
N ASP A 269 14.01 7.79 -2.00
CA ASP A 269 14.32 8.33 -3.33
C ASP A 269 15.81 8.29 -3.66
N SER A 270 16.65 7.98 -2.66
CA SER A 270 18.04 7.59 -2.90
C SER A 270 18.19 6.26 -3.64
N ALA A 271 17.23 5.35 -3.49
CA ALA A 271 17.27 3.98 -4.02
C ALA A 271 16.24 3.73 -5.13
N LEU A 272 15.15 4.51 -5.19
CA LEU A 272 14.05 4.36 -6.15
C LEU A 272 13.82 5.64 -6.94
N VAL A 273 13.44 5.49 -8.20
CA VAL A 273 12.95 6.57 -9.07
C VAL A 273 11.50 6.30 -9.40
N MET A 274 10.60 7.21 -9.04
CA MET A 274 9.21 7.14 -9.45
C MET A 274 9.08 7.48 -10.95
N GLU A 275 8.57 6.53 -11.75
CA GLU A 275 8.39 6.71 -13.19
C GLU A 275 6.95 7.04 -13.57
N ASN A 276 5.97 6.52 -12.80
CA ASN A 276 4.55 6.78 -13.00
C ASN A 276 3.81 6.64 -11.68
N ALA A 277 2.76 7.42 -11.48
CA ALA A 277 1.88 7.31 -10.30
C ALA A 277 0.48 7.80 -10.61
N PHE A 278 -0.54 7.10 -10.08
CA PHE A 278 -1.94 7.49 -10.24
C PHE A 278 -2.84 6.94 -9.13
N ILE A 279 -3.95 7.63 -8.90
CA ILE A 279 -5.09 7.12 -8.13
C ILE A 279 -6.12 6.62 -9.15
N LEU A 280 -6.49 5.34 -9.09
CA LEU A 280 -7.49 4.80 -10.00
C LEU A 280 -8.90 5.22 -9.57
N ASN A 281 -9.51 6.12 -10.34
CA ASN A 281 -10.91 6.50 -10.16
C ASN A 281 -11.70 6.24 -11.45
N THR A 282 -12.32 5.07 -11.52
CA THR A 282 -13.05 4.61 -12.70
C THR A 282 -14.25 5.50 -13.07
N LYS A 283 -14.85 6.19 -12.10
CA LYS A 283 -15.94 7.17 -12.33
C LYS A 283 -15.53 8.36 -13.19
N LEU A 284 -14.24 8.64 -13.27
CA LEU A 284 -13.71 9.81 -13.97
C LEU A 284 -13.15 9.47 -15.35
N ILE A 285 -13.13 8.20 -15.73
CA ILE A 285 -12.67 7.71 -17.03
C ILE A 285 -13.86 7.68 -18.00
N ALA A 286 -13.62 7.99 -19.28
CA ALA A 286 -14.65 7.88 -20.30
C ALA A 286 -14.98 6.40 -20.59
N ALA A 287 -16.21 6.11 -21.02
CA ALA A 287 -16.70 4.73 -21.14
C ALA A 287 -15.87 3.86 -22.09
N GLU A 288 -15.52 4.37 -23.28
CA GLU A 288 -14.80 3.60 -24.31
C GLU A 288 -13.40 3.13 -23.83
N PRO A 289 -12.49 4.03 -23.31
CA PRO A 289 -11.21 3.58 -22.76
C PRO A 289 -11.38 2.70 -21.50
N LEU A 290 -12.41 2.94 -20.69
CA LEU A 290 -12.69 2.14 -19.50
C LEU A 290 -13.03 0.70 -19.87
N GLU A 291 -13.95 0.50 -20.83
CA GLU A 291 -14.32 -0.82 -21.34
C GLU A 291 -13.13 -1.52 -22.03
N GLY A 292 -12.31 -0.76 -22.77
CA GLY A 292 -11.10 -1.27 -23.39
C GLY A 292 -10.06 -1.79 -22.39
N ALA A 293 -10.03 -1.24 -21.18
CA ALA A 293 -9.20 -1.72 -20.07
C ALA A 293 -9.86 -2.86 -19.27
N GLY A 294 -11.07 -3.30 -19.63
CA GLY A 294 -11.83 -4.33 -18.90
C GLY A 294 -12.41 -3.83 -17.56
N LEU A 295 -12.42 -2.53 -17.34
CA LEU A 295 -12.95 -1.90 -16.14
C LEU A 295 -14.40 -1.46 -16.33
N ARG A 296 -15.09 -1.21 -15.22
CA ARG A 296 -16.43 -0.64 -15.17
C ARG A 296 -16.41 0.65 -14.34
N GLU A 297 -17.36 1.52 -14.65
CA GLU A 297 -17.51 2.80 -13.95
C GLU A 297 -17.65 2.65 -12.42
N GLU A 298 -18.36 1.60 -12.00
CA GLU A 298 -18.66 1.32 -10.59
C GLU A 298 -17.55 0.56 -9.83
N ASP A 299 -16.44 0.16 -10.45
CA ASP A 299 -15.45 -0.73 -9.83
C ASP A 299 -14.81 -0.18 -8.55
N VAL A 300 -14.67 1.13 -8.44
CA VAL A 300 -14.11 1.78 -7.25
C VAL A 300 -15.19 2.20 -6.23
N LEU A 301 -16.46 1.92 -6.49
CA LEU A 301 -17.52 2.28 -5.56
C LEU A 301 -17.76 1.21 -4.50
N LEU A 302 -17.88 1.62 -3.24
CA LEU A 302 -18.29 0.76 -2.14
C LEU A 302 -19.71 0.23 -2.36
N ASN A 303 -20.63 1.10 -2.75
CA ASN A 303 -22.02 0.77 -3.06
C ASN A 303 -22.41 1.36 -4.42
N PRO A 304 -22.39 0.54 -5.49
CA PRO A 304 -22.74 1.00 -6.85
C PRO A 304 -24.18 1.52 -6.99
N GLN A 305 -25.11 1.08 -6.14
CA GLN A 305 -26.52 1.49 -6.19
C GLN A 305 -26.72 2.92 -5.67
N THR A 306 -25.97 3.32 -4.67
CA THR A 306 -26.00 4.67 -4.10
C THR A 306 -24.94 5.59 -4.68
N GLY A 307 -23.92 5.03 -5.34
CA GLY A 307 -22.79 5.77 -5.87
C GLY A 307 -21.76 6.16 -4.81
N ASP A 308 -21.79 5.49 -3.66
CA ASP A 308 -20.91 5.81 -2.53
C ASP A 308 -19.48 5.43 -2.82
N TYR A 309 -18.58 6.35 -2.57
CA TYR A 309 -17.14 6.13 -2.54
C TYR A 309 -16.69 5.64 -1.16
N ASP A 310 -15.44 5.15 -1.15
CA ASP A 310 -14.61 4.91 0.00
C ASP A 310 -13.15 5.15 -0.41
N HIS A 311 -12.20 4.27 -0.07
CA HIS A 311 -10.83 4.37 -0.56
C HIS A 311 -10.71 4.05 -2.06
N LEU A 312 -9.69 4.63 -2.69
CA LEU A 312 -9.35 4.42 -4.09
C LEU A 312 -7.98 3.74 -4.20
N PRO A 313 -7.78 2.81 -5.16
CA PRO A 313 -6.47 2.22 -5.39
C PRO A 313 -5.42 3.28 -5.74
N LEU A 314 -4.31 3.28 -5.01
CA LEU A 314 -3.13 4.09 -5.22
C LEU A 314 -2.03 3.23 -5.85
N VAL A 315 -1.49 3.65 -7.00
CA VAL A 315 -0.54 2.87 -7.80
C VAL A 315 0.68 3.70 -8.15
N VAL A 316 1.86 3.08 -8.02
CA VAL A 316 3.15 3.69 -8.40
C VAL A 316 4.01 2.68 -9.14
N ASP A 317 4.70 3.12 -10.16
CA ASP A 317 5.76 2.40 -10.85
C ASP A 317 7.12 2.96 -10.43
N PHE A 318 7.97 2.10 -9.90
CA PHE A 318 9.33 2.43 -9.51
C PHE A 318 10.35 1.73 -10.40
N ALA A 319 11.41 2.47 -10.78
CA ALA A 319 12.66 1.89 -11.23
C ALA A 319 13.71 1.98 -10.12
N LEU A 320 14.68 1.06 -10.09
CA LEU A 320 15.83 1.22 -9.21
C LEU A 320 16.69 2.40 -9.68
N ALA A 321 17.19 3.20 -8.74
CA ALA A 321 18.09 4.30 -9.05
C ALA A 321 19.38 3.73 -9.64
N SER A 322 19.65 4.04 -10.93
CA SER A 322 20.80 3.50 -11.64
C SER A 322 22.09 4.15 -11.13
N GLY A 323 22.94 3.33 -10.50
CA GLY A 323 24.37 3.61 -10.38
C GLY A 323 24.79 4.59 -9.29
N ARG A 324 24.78 4.15 -8.05
CA ARG A 324 25.72 4.68 -7.06
C ARG A 324 26.70 3.60 -6.63
#